data_1080ddee33e0ae8b2310bbf7f7f6b051
#
_entry.id   1080ddee33e0ae8b2310bbf7f7f6b051
#
_cell.length_a   1.000
_cell.length_b   1.000
_cell.length_c   1.000
_cell.angle_alpha   90.00
_cell.angle_beta   90.00
_cell.angle_gamma   90.00
#
_symmetry.space_group_name_H-M   'P 1'
#
loop_
_entity.id
_entity.type
_entity.pdbx_description
1 polymer ?
#
loop_
_entity_poly.entity_id
_entity_poly.type
_entity_poly.pdbx_seq_one_letter_code
_entity_poly.pdbx_strand_id
1 'polypeptide(L)'
;MDSQPAVSCICLTYGRPQVLEEAIHSFLLQDYAGRKELIVLNDYAGQTLIFDHPEVRVINCPQRFRTVGEKMNVAVALAAHDLLFVWDDDDIYLPHRLRFSVEHYDPQKGFFKPAQAWLLNQGALQGPLGNLFHVGSCWSRRLFDGVRGYPAEGTGYDLIFEERLAKQFPGSAKPYAIRPEEIYYIYRWGGTGSYHMSQFGHYKPGQNVGHNQVETFVQQRAKRGEIRQGAIPLQPCWQTDYRQLVASYLATVAD
;
A
#
# COMPACT_ATOMS: atom_id res chain seq x y z
N MET A 1 8.07 -9.89 28.85
CA MET A 1 8.17 -9.82 27.37
C MET A 1 7.38 -8.59 26.96
N ASP A 2 8.02 -7.56 26.48
CA ASP A 2 7.31 -6.40 25.95
C ASP A 2 6.42 -6.86 24.80
N SER A 3 5.13 -6.57 24.90
CA SER A 3 4.18 -6.93 23.87
C SER A 3 4.53 -6.14 22.59
N GLN A 4 4.58 -6.80 21.43
CA GLN A 4 4.78 -6.11 20.17
C GLN A 4 3.70 -5.03 19.97
N PRO A 5 4.03 -3.84 19.42
CA PRO A 5 3.07 -2.76 19.24
C PRO A 5 1.93 -3.19 18.32
N ALA A 6 0.73 -2.70 18.59
CA ALA A 6 -0.39 -2.89 17.68
C ALA A 6 -0.22 -2.00 16.44
N VAL A 7 -0.61 -2.50 15.26
CA VAL A 7 -0.37 -1.83 13.97
C VAL A 7 -1.65 -1.73 13.13
N SER A 8 -1.79 -0.63 12.38
CA SER A 8 -2.85 -0.44 11.39
C SER A 8 -2.27 -0.32 9.99
N CYS A 9 -2.72 -1.18 9.09
CA CYS A 9 -2.39 -1.14 7.67
C CYS A 9 -3.50 -0.40 6.90
N ILE A 10 -3.12 0.55 6.05
CA ILE A 10 -4.03 1.43 5.32
C ILE A 10 -4.04 1.05 3.84
N CYS A 11 -5.17 0.56 3.35
CA CYS A 11 -5.35 0.09 1.98
C CYS A 11 -6.43 0.90 1.27
N LEU A 12 -6.06 1.62 0.24
CA LEU A 12 -7.00 2.36 -0.62
C LEU A 12 -7.27 1.55 -1.88
N THR A 13 -8.54 1.42 -2.28
CA THR A 13 -8.90 0.71 -3.52
C THR A 13 -9.93 1.47 -4.34
N TYR A 14 -9.94 1.27 -5.66
CA TYR A 14 -10.88 1.87 -6.59
C TYR A 14 -11.07 0.98 -7.82
N GLY A 15 -12.15 0.18 -7.85
CA GLY A 15 -12.58 -0.58 -9.04
C GLY A 15 -11.72 -1.79 -9.43
N ARG A 16 -10.85 -2.33 -8.55
CA ARG A 16 -9.92 -3.44 -8.87
C ARG A 16 -9.87 -4.53 -7.79
N PRO A 17 -11.03 -5.20 -7.52
CA PRO A 17 -11.13 -6.15 -6.42
C PRO A 17 -10.19 -7.36 -6.54
N GLN A 18 -9.82 -7.79 -7.75
CA GLN A 18 -8.97 -8.96 -7.97
C GLN A 18 -7.51 -8.76 -7.48
N VAL A 19 -6.95 -7.55 -7.61
CA VAL A 19 -5.61 -7.27 -7.06
C VAL A 19 -5.69 -6.97 -5.57
N LEU A 20 -6.79 -6.36 -5.11
CA LEU A 20 -7.07 -6.19 -3.69
C LEU A 20 -7.14 -7.53 -2.94
N GLU A 21 -7.70 -8.58 -3.55
CA GLU A 21 -7.73 -9.93 -2.96
C GLU A 21 -6.33 -10.45 -2.65
N GLU A 22 -5.35 -10.21 -3.52
CA GLU A 22 -3.95 -10.56 -3.28
C GLU A 22 -3.30 -9.70 -2.16
N ALA A 23 -3.63 -8.41 -2.11
CA ALA A 23 -3.14 -7.52 -1.06
C ALA A 23 -3.71 -7.90 0.32
N ILE A 24 -5.01 -8.24 0.42
CA ILE A 24 -5.61 -8.76 1.65
C ILE A 24 -4.96 -10.09 2.03
N HIS A 25 -4.74 -11.00 1.07
CA HIS A 25 -4.06 -12.26 1.34
C HIS A 25 -2.65 -12.06 1.88
N SER A 26 -1.90 -11.11 1.32
CA SER A 26 -0.58 -10.70 1.82
C SER A 26 -0.64 -10.25 3.29
N PHE A 27 -1.70 -9.53 3.69
CA PHE A 27 -1.91 -9.11 5.07
C PHE A 27 -2.25 -10.29 5.99
N LEU A 28 -3.11 -11.20 5.56
CA LEU A 28 -3.49 -12.37 6.34
C LEU A 28 -2.31 -13.33 6.58
N LEU A 29 -1.36 -13.38 5.65
CA LEU A 29 -0.15 -14.21 5.75
C LEU A 29 0.94 -13.60 6.64
N GLN A 30 0.78 -12.39 7.18
CA GLN A 30 1.83 -11.77 8.01
C GLN A 30 2.15 -12.59 9.26
N ASP A 31 3.43 -12.89 9.48
CA ASP A 31 3.98 -13.64 10.62
C ASP A 31 4.16 -12.76 11.89
N TYR A 32 3.28 -11.80 12.07
CA TYR A 32 3.32 -10.80 13.13
C TYR A 32 2.51 -11.25 14.35
N ALA A 33 3.14 -11.35 15.51
CA ALA A 33 2.50 -11.81 16.74
C ALA A 33 1.74 -10.70 17.49
N GLY A 34 1.98 -9.42 17.15
CA GLY A 34 1.26 -8.28 17.71
C GLY A 34 -0.15 -8.15 17.10
N ARG A 35 -0.97 -7.31 17.71
CA ARG A 35 -2.30 -6.99 17.15
C ARG A 35 -2.13 -6.23 15.84
N LYS A 36 -2.89 -6.61 14.82
CA LYS A 36 -2.87 -5.95 13.51
C LYS A 36 -4.28 -5.74 12.97
N GLU A 37 -4.48 -4.68 12.22
CA GLU A 37 -5.70 -4.47 11.42
C GLU A 37 -5.36 -4.00 10.02
N LEU A 38 -6.21 -4.33 9.05
CA LEU A 38 -6.20 -3.78 7.70
C LEU A 38 -7.47 -2.97 7.47
N ILE A 39 -7.33 -1.70 7.13
CA ILE A 39 -8.43 -0.83 6.75
C ILE A 39 -8.44 -0.73 5.23
N VAL A 40 -9.46 -1.32 4.62
CA VAL A 40 -9.71 -1.23 3.18
C VAL A 40 -10.76 -0.15 2.93
N LEU A 41 -10.36 0.96 2.30
CA LEU A 41 -11.25 2.06 1.96
C LEU A 41 -11.53 2.06 0.46
N ASN A 42 -12.75 1.64 0.10
CA ASN A 42 -13.26 1.66 -1.27
C ASN A 42 -14.16 2.87 -1.48
N ASP A 43 -13.91 3.67 -2.51
CA ASP A 43 -14.74 4.82 -2.88
C ASP A 43 -15.25 4.73 -4.33
N TYR A 44 -15.23 3.52 -4.91
CA TYR A 44 -15.90 3.25 -6.18
C TYR A 44 -17.36 2.86 -5.93
N ALA A 45 -18.28 3.78 -6.18
CA ALA A 45 -19.71 3.60 -5.92
C ALA A 45 -20.35 2.42 -6.69
N GLY A 46 -19.73 1.94 -7.77
CA GLY A 46 -20.18 0.78 -8.54
C GLY A 46 -19.94 -0.56 -7.84
N GLN A 47 -19.28 -0.57 -6.68
CA GLN A 47 -18.91 -1.80 -5.96
C GLN A 47 -19.21 -1.68 -4.46
N THR A 48 -19.85 -2.73 -3.91
CA THR A 48 -19.92 -2.97 -2.47
C THR A 48 -19.07 -4.18 -2.16
N LEU A 49 -17.86 -3.95 -1.69
CA LEU A 49 -16.91 -5.00 -1.31
C LEU A 49 -17.32 -5.62 0.02
N ILE A 50 -17.33 -6.95 0.10
CA ILE A 50 -17.76 -7.71 1.28
C ILE A 50 -16.65 -8.67 1.67
N PHE A 51 -16.15 -8.55 2.89
CA PHE A 51 -15.21 -9.49 3.50
C PHE A 51 -15.38 -9.44 5.00
N ASP A 52 -15.70 -10.59 5.60
CA ASP A 52 -15.90 -10.73 7.04
C ASP A 52 -14.67 -11.41 7.66
N HIS A 53 -13.86 -10.61 8.34
CA HIS A 53 -12.67 -11.09 9.04
C HIS A 53 -12.34 -10.14 10.21
N PRO A 54 -12.01 -10.66 11.40
CA PRO A 54 -11.81 -9.83 12.60
C PRO A 54 -10.67 -8.81 12.50
N GLU A 55 -9.70 -9.04 11.65
CA GLU A 55 -8.55 -8.15 11.44
C GLU A 55 -8.68 -7.26 10.18
N VAL A 56 -9.77 -7.38 9.40
CA VAL A 56 -9.94 -6.63 8.14
C VAL A 56 -11.26 -5.85 8.17
N ARG A 57 -11.17 -4.54 8.04
CA ARG A 57 -12.34 -3.65 7.98
C ARG A 57 -12.50 -3.10 6.58
N VAL A 58 -13.54 -3.55 5.87
CA VAL A 58 -13.89 -3.03 4.55
C VAL A 58 -14.91 -1.91 4.69
N ILE A 59 -14.59 -0.74 4.18
CA ILE A 59 -15.42 0.46 4.25
C ILE A 59 -15.72 0.90 2.82
N ASN A 60 -17.01 0.86 2.45
CA ASN A 60 -17.50 1.28 1.15
C ASN A 60 -18.07 2.71 1.24
N CYS A 61 -17.42 3.66 0.59
CA CYS A 61 -17.89 5.04 0.51
C CYS A 61 -18.77 5.21 -0.74
N PRO A 62 -19.94 5.85 -0.61
CA PRO A 62 -20.86 6.02 -1.73
C PRO A 62 -20.38 7.06 -2.75
N GLN A 63 -19.39 7.85 -2.39
CA GLN A 63 -18.83 8.92 -3.23
C GLN A 63 -17.31 8.85 -3.24
N ARG A 64 -16.74 9.16 -4.39
CA ARG A 64 -15.30 9.26 -4.56
C ARG A 64 -14.74 10.49 -3.83
N PHE A 65 -13.60 10.32 -3.17
CA PHE A 65 -12.85 11.44 -2.60
C PHE A 65 -12.30 12.32 -3.72
N ARG A 66 -12.15 13.62 -3.44
CA ARG A 66 -11.62 14.58 -4.42
C ARG A 66 -10.17 14.32 -4.76
N THR A 67 -9.41 13.78 -3.80
CA THR A 67 -7.99 13.44 -3.99
C THR A 67 -7.63 12.16 -3.22
N VAL A 68 -6.52 11.53 -3.62
CA VAL A 68 -6.00 10.36 -2.90
C VAL A 68 -5.47 10.75 -1.51
N GLY A 69 -4.87 11.93 -1.38
CA GLY A 69 -4.42 12.44 -0.09
C GLY A 69 -5.56 12.62 0.91
N GLU A 70 -6.72 13.15 0.47
CA GLU A 70 -7.92 13.23 1.33
C GLU A 70 -8.41 11.84 1.74
N LYS A 71 -8.47 10.90 0.79
CA LYS A 71 -8.85 9.51 1.05
C LYS A 71 -7.91 8.84 2.06
N MET A 72 -6.60 9.05 1.92
CA MET A 72 -5.59 8.53 2.85
C MET A 72 -5.78 9.11 4.25
N ASN A 73 -6.01 10.43 4.37
CA ASN A 73 -6.26 11.07 5.66
C ASN A 73 -7.49 10.49 6.38
N VAL A 74 -8.57 10.22 5.64
CA VAL A 74 -9.77 9.58 6.20
C VAL A 74 -9.44 8.15 6.65
N ALA A 75 -8.72 7.37 5.86
CA ALA A 75 -8.35 6.02 6.22
C ALA A 75 -7.45 5.98 7.48
N VAL A 76 -6.49 6.92 7.59
CA VAL A 76 -5.68 7.11 8.80
C VAL A 76 -6.52 7.48 10.02
N ALA A 77 -7.52 8.36 9.85
CA ALA A 77 -8.42 8.73 10.95
C ALA A 77 -9.27 7.54 11.46
N LEU A 78 -9.52 6.55 10.62
CA LEU A 78 -10.24 5.32 10.97
C LEU A 78 -9.35 4.27 11.63
N ALA A 79 -8.03 4.44 11.60
CA ALA A 79 -7.07 3.51 12.18
C ALA A 79 -7.10 3.54 13.70
N ALA A 80 -7.12 2.34 14.32
CA ALA A 80 -7.18 2.18 15.77
C ALA A 80 -5.80 2.29 16.46
N HIS A 81 -4.69 2.13 15.71
CA HIS A 81 -3.35 2.04 16.27
C HIS A 81 -2.45 3.17 15.80
N ASP A 82 -1.40 3.46 16.57
CA ASP A 82 -0.51 4.59 16.35
C ASP A 82 0.65 4.29 15.38
N LEU A 83 0.97 3.03 15.15
CA LEU A 83 1.95 2.62 14.15
C LEU A 83 1.21 2.24 12.87
N LEU A 84 1.44 3.03 11.82
CA LEU A 84 0.67 3.03 10.58
C LEU A 84 1.53 2.51 9.42
N PHE A 85 0.98 1.63 8.60
CA PHE A 85 1.62 1.04 7.42
C PHE A 85 0.82 1.39 6.17
N VAL A 86 1.48 1.86 5.11
CA VAL A 86 0.85 1.92 3.79
C VAL A 86 0.71 0.50 3.23
N TRP A 87 -0.45 0.20 2.65
CA TRP A 87 -0.76 -1.12 2.10
C TRP A 87 -1.51 -0.96 0.78
N ASP A 88 -0.79 -0.71 -0.33
CA ASP A 88 -1.45 -0.54 -1.61
C ASP A 88 -2.14 -1.83 -2.06
N ASP A 89 -3.29 -1.67 -2.71
CA ASP A 89 -4.17 -2.77 -3.08
C ASP A 89 -3.70 -3.56 -4.30
N ASP A 90 -2.67 -3.10 -5.01
CA ASP A 90 -2.10 -3.74 -6.19
C ASP A 90 -0.66 -4.26 -6.02
N ASP A 91 -0.09 -4.12 -4.83
CA ASP A 91 1.25 -4.60 -4.51
C ASP A 91 1.24 -5.88 -3.67
N ILE A 92 2.39 -6.54 -3.58
CA ILE A 92 2.57 -7.77 -2.81
C ILE A 92 3.52 -7.54 -1.64
N TYR A 93 3.14 -8.10 -0.50
CA TYR A 93 3.92 -8.02 0.72
C TYR A 93 4.19 -9.42 1.26
N LEU A 94 5.48 -9.78 1.36
CA LEU A 94 5.88 -11.07 1.90
C LEU A 94 5.56 -11.16 3.41
N PRO A 95 5.41 -12.36 3.97
CA PRO A 95 4.88 -12.57 5.32
C PRO A 95 5.65 -11.88 6.45
N HIS A 96 6.92 -11.60 6.26
CA HIS A 96 7.78 -10.99 7.30
C HIS A 96 7.76 -9.46 7.34
N ARG A 97 6.91 -8.78 6.51
CA ARG A 97 6.90 -7.31 6.43
C ARG A 97 6.65 -6.64 7.77
N LEU A 98 5.56 -7.01 8.46
CA LEU A 98 5.20 -6.33 9.71
C LEU A 98 6.23 -6.59 10.80
N ARG A 99 6.61 -7.85 10.99
CA ARG A 99 7.62 -8.23 12.00
C ARG A 99 8.94 -7.51 11.72
N PHE A 100 9.49 -7.64 10.51
CA PHE A 100 10.76 -7.00 10.15
C PHE A 100 10.73 -5.48 10.33
N SER A 101 9.65 -4.83 9.87
CA SER A 101 9.52 -3.38 10.00
C SER A 101 9.48 -2.93 11.46
N VAL A 102 8.74 -3.64 12.33
CA VAL A 102 8.64 -3.32 13.76
C VAL A 102 9.97 -3.58 14.49
N GLU A 103 10.69 -4.66 14.16
CA GLU A 103 12.00 -4.97 14.73
C GLU A 103 13.06 -3.88 14.43
N HIS A 104 12.93 -3.20 13.28
CA HIS A 104 13.87 -2.16 12.85
C HIS A 104 13.33 -0.73 12.98
N TYR A 105 12.07 -0.60 13.43
CA TYR A 105 11.45 0.69 13.68
C TYR A 105 12.03 1.35 14.94
N ASP A 106 12.49 2.59 14.79
CA ASP A 106 12.94 3.42 15.89
C ASP A 106 11.80 4.35 16.36
N PRO A 107 11.21 4.13 17.55
CA PRO A 107 10.11 4.97 18.05
C PRO A 107 10.47 6.46 18.19
N GLN A 108 11.76 6.77 18.39
CA GLN A 108 12.21 8.16 18.50
C GLN A 108 12.18 8.85 17.14
N LYS A 109 12.59 8.15 16.08
CA LYS A 109 12.49 8.64 14.69
C LYS A 109 11.06 8.63 14.19
N GLY A 110 10.27 7.60 14.55
CA GLY A 110 8.86 7.48 14.21
C GLY A 110 8.58 7.14 12.75
N PHE A 111 9.59 6.78 11.95
CA PHE A 111 9.48 6.39 10.54
C PHE A 111 10.45 5.25 10.22
N PHE A 112 10.02 4.29 9.43
CA PHE A 112 10.85 3.23 8.88
C PHE A 112 10.50 3.00 7.41
N LYS A 113 11.53 2.80 6.57
CA LYS A 113 11.40 2.48 5.15
C LYS A 113 12.62 1.65 4.72
N PRO A 114 12.44 0.47 4.08
CA PRO A 114 13.56 -0.28 3.53
C PRO A 114 14.14 0.44 2.31
N ALA A 115 15.45 0.32 2.13
CA ALA A 115 16.16 0.96 1.00
C ALA A 115 15.92 0.26 -0.34
N GLN A 116 15.41 -0.97 -0.35
CA GLN A 116 15.24 -1.78 -1.55
C GLN A 116 13.85 -2.43 -1.63
N ALA A 117 13.45 -2.72 -2.87
CA ALA A 117 12.21 -3.41 -3.22
C ALA A 117 12.45 -4.34 -4.42
N TRP A 118 11.59 -5.33 -4.59
CA TRP A 118 11.47 -6.08 -5.84
C TRP A 118 10.53 -5.37 -6.82
N LEU A 119 10.77 -5.55 -8.11
CA LEU A 119 9.84 -5.15 -9.17
C LEU A 119 9.27 -6.41 -9.83
N LEU A 120 7.95 -6.52 -9.85
CA LEU A 120 7.23 -7.51 -10.64
C LEU A 120 6.68 -6.82 -11.88
N ASN A 121 7.37 -6.96 -13.01
CA ASN A 121 6.99 -6.35 -14.27
C ASN A 121 6.43 -7.42 -15.22
N GLN A 122 5.12 -7.35 -15.51
CA GLN A 122 4.42 -8.30 -16.39
C GLN A 122 4.67 -9.78 -16.01
N GLY A 123 4.72 -10.07 -14.70
CA GLY A 123 4.96 -11.42 -14.19
C GLY A 123 6.42 -11.82 -14.02
N ALA A 124 7.38 -11.02 -14.49
CA ALA A 124 8.81 -11.25 -14.30
C ALA A 124 9.34 -10.48 -13.09
N LEU A 125 9.96 -11.16 -12.12
CA LEU A 125 10.62 -10.54 -10.99
C LEU A 125 11.96 -9.95 -11.41
N GLN A 126 12.26 -8.75 -10.93
CA GLN A 126 13.47 -7.99 -11.23
C GLN A 126 13.99 -7.30 -9.96
N GLY A 127 15.26 -6.98 -9.93
CA GLY A 127 15.85 -6.22 -8.84
C GLY A 127 16.95 -6.96 -8.10
N PRO A 128 17.31 -6.56 -6.87
CA PRO A 128 16.64 -5.52 -6.10
C PRO A 128 16.84 -4.10 -6.67
N LEU A 129 15.81 -3.28 -6.55
CA LEU A 129 15.81 -1.87 -6.96
C LEU A 129 15.84 -0.96 -5.74
N GLY A 130 16.39 0.24 -5.89
CA GLY A 130 16.25 1.28 -4.85
C GLY A 130 14.78 1.58 -4.57
N ASN A 131 14.37 1.52 -3.29
CA ASN A 131 12.99 1.77 -2.89
C ASN A 131 12.71 3.27 -2.80
N LEU A 132 12.21 3.83 -3.88
CA LEU A 132 11.70 5.21 -3.94
C LEU A 132 10.24 5.32 -3.52
N PHE A 133 9.57 4.18 -3.28
CA PHE A 133 8.13 4.11 -3.03
C PHE A 133 7.81 4.37 -1.56
N HIS A 134 6.78 5.15 -1.32
CA HIS A 134 6.23 5.37 0.02
C HIS A 134 5.65 4.11 0.65
N VAL A 135 5.12 3.24 -0.19
CA VAL A 135 4.35 2.05 0.17
C VAL A 135 5.10 1.06 1.06
N GLY A 136 6.42 0.95 0.91
CA GLY A 136 7.23 0.08 1.77
C GLY A 136 7.41 0.59 3.20
N SER A 137 6.90 1.78 3.54
CA SER A 137 7.15 2.45 4.82
C SER A 137 6.11 2.15 5.91
N CYS A 138 6.49 2.47 7.15
CA CYS A 138 5.56 2.67 8.27
C CYS A 138 5.96 3.92 9.06
N TRP A 139 5.00 4.53 9.74
CA TRP A 139 5.22 5.75 10.52
C TRP A 139 4.28 5.85 11.72
N SER A 140 4.69 6.63 12.70
CA SER A 140 3.86 6.91 13.87
C SER A 140 2.80 7.96 13.56
N ARG A 141 1.64 7.85 14.21
CA ARG A 141 0.60 8.91 14.20
C ARG A 141 1.17 10.26 14.62
N ARG A 142 2.09 10.29 15.57
CA ARG A 142 2.80 11.52 15.98
C ARG A 142 3.46 12.24 14.79
N LEU A 143 4.15 11.53 13.90
CA LEU A 143 4.76 12.14 12.73
C LEU A 143 3.68 12.62 11.73
N PHE A 144 2.68 11.80 11.50
CA PHE A 144 1.55 12.14 10.62
C PHE A 144 0.87 13.43 11.06
N ASP A 145 0.53 13.56 12.34
CA ASP A 145 -0.10 14.75 12.89
C ASP A 145 0.85 15.96 12.85
N GLY A 146 2.14 15.71 13.11
CA GLY A 146 3.19 16.75 13.07
C GLY A 146 3.29 17.44 11.71
N VAL A 147 3.17 16.68 10.59
CA VAL A 147 3.18 17.25 9.24
C VAL A 147 1.79 17.59 8.70
N ARG A 148 0.74 17.47 9.53
CA ARG A 148 -0.66 17.73 9.20
C ARG A 148 -1.22 16.81 8.12
N GLY A 149 -0.79 15.54 8.15
CA GLY A 149 -1.26 14.52 7.22
C GLY A 149 -0.79 14.69 5.78
N TYR A 150 -1.44 13.94 4.90
CA TYR A 150 -1.19 14.02 3.48
C TYR A 150 -1.78 15.30 2.87
N PRO A 151 -1.12 15.90 1.85
CA PRO A 151 -1.70 17.02 1.12
C PRO A 151 -2.94 16.56 0.33
N ALA A 152 -3.85 17.51 0.07
CA ALA A 152 -5.04 17.26 -0.76
C ALA A 152 -4.65 17.22 -2.25
N GLU A 153 -3.86 16.21 -2.63
CA GLU A 153 -3.35 15.98 -3.98
C GLU A 153 -3.79 14.62 -4.52
N GLY A 154 -4.05 14.54 -5.82
CA GLY A 154 -4.41 13.29 -6.48
C GLY A 154 -3.21 12.42 -6.81
N THR A 155 -2.05 13.04 -7.10
CA THR A 155 -0.76 12.38 -7.38
C THR A 155 0.35 13.08 -6.63
N GLY A 156 1.42 12.36 -6.26
CA GLY A 156 2.58 12.94 -5.53
C GLY A 156 2.28 13.30 -4.06
N TYR A 157 1.11 12.94 -3.54
CA TYR A 157 0.73 13.15 -2.14
C TYR A 157 1.70 12.49 -1.16
N ASP A 158 2.23 11.34 -1.55
CA ASP A 158 3.21 10.53 -0.85
C ASP A 158 4.60 11.18 -0.83
N LEU A 159 5.07 11.70 -1.97
CA LEU A 159 6.34 12.42 -2.07
C LEU A 159 6.32 13.68 -1.21
N ILE A 160 5.26 14.48 -1.30
CA ILE A 160 5.11 15.69 -0.50
C ILE A 160 5.05 15.35 0.99
N PHE A 161 4.39 14.27 1.37
CA PHE A 161 4.35 13.81 2.75
C PHE A 161 5.78 13.47 3.26
N GLU A 162 6.55 12.68 2.51
CA GLU A 162 7.93 12.34 2.88
C GLU A 162 8.85 13.58 2.89
N GLU A 163 8.69 14.51 1.96
CA GLU A 163 9.43 15.78 1.97
C GLU A 163 9.12 16.63 3.22
N ARG A 164 7.85 16.70 3.62
CA ARG A 164 7.44 17.38 4.87
C ARG A 164 8.05 16.70 6.09
N LEU A 165 8.05 15.35 6.13
CA LEU A 165 8.69 14.59 7.20
C LEU A 165 10.19 14.89 7.27
N ALA A 166 10.89 14.81 6.14
CA ALA A 166 12.34 15.06 6.08
C ALA A 166 12.69 16.49 6.52
N LYS A 167 11.86 17.47 6.20
CA LYS A 167 12.04 18.88 6.58
C LYS A 167 11.76 19.13 8.05
N GLN A 168 10.68 18.57 8.58
CA GLN A 168 10.22 18.84 9.96
C GLN A 168 10.90 17.94 10.99
N PHE A 169 11.27 16.73 10.59
CA PHE A 169 11.92 15.72 11.42
C PHE A 169 13.19 15.21 10.74
N PRO A 170 14.28 16.01 10.70
CA PRO A 170 15.51 15.66 10.01
C PRO A 170 16.06 14.30 10.46
N GLY A 171 16.39 13.43 9.50
CA GLY A 171 16.91 12.08 9.74
C GLY A 171 15.84 11.01 10.02
N SER A 172 14.56 11.35 10.14
CA SER A 172 13.48 10.35 10.31
C SER A 172 13.30 9.49 9.05
N ALA A 173 13.24 10.11 7.87
CA ALA A 173 12.93 9.46 6.60
C ALA A 173 14.14 8.81 5.89
N LYS A 174 15.24 8.55 6.59
CA LYS A 174 16.40 7.87 5.99
C LYS A 174 16.10 6.40 5.75
N PRO A 175 16.22 5.90 4.49
CA PRO A 175 15.99 4.50 4.18
C PRO A 175 16.95 3.57 4.96
N TYR A 176 16.41 2.45 5.43
CA TYR A 176 17.16 1.41 6.13
C TYR A 176 17.75 0.42 5.13
N ALA A 177 19.08 0.20 5.20
CA ALA A 177 19.75 -0.78 4.34
C ALA A 177 19.30 -2.20 4.73
N ILE A 178 18.87 -2.98 3.74
CA ILE A 178 18.40 -4.35 3.93
C ILE A 178 19.09 -5.29 2.94
N ARG A 179 19.20 -6.55 3.29
CA ARG A 179 19.76 -7.58 2.41
C ARG A 179 18.68 -8.09 1.44
N PRO A 180 19.05 -8.65 0.28
CA PRO A 180 18.07 -9.14 -0.71
C PRO A 180 17.06 -10.14 -0.14
N GLU A 181 17.49 -11.05 0.74
CA GLU A 181 16.62 -12.03 1.40
C GLU A 181 15.66 -11.44 2.44
N GLU A 182 15.89 -10.18 2.86
CA GLU A 182 15.05 -9.44 3.80
C GLU A 182 14.01 -8.56 3.09
N ILE A 183 14.10 -8.42 1.77
CA ILE A 183 13.18 -7.58 1.00
C ILE A 183 11.80 -8.24 1.01
N TYR A 184 10.85 -7.56 1.61
CA TYR A 184 9.47 -8.01 1.77
C TYR A 184 8.47 -7.35 0.83
N TYR A 185 8.88 -6.30 0.11
CA TYR A 185 8.01 -5.51 -0.73
C TYR A 185 8.27 -5.79 -2.21
N ILE A 186 7.22 -6.16 -2.93
CA ILE A 186 7.23 -6.40 -4.37
C ILE A 186 6.29 -5.38 -5.00
N TYR A 187 6.88 -4.37 -5.66
CA TYR A 187 6.15 -3.39 -6.45
C TYR A 187 5.68 -4.04 -7.75
N ARG A 188 4.38 -4.05 -7.98
CA ARG A 188 3.80 -4.60 -9.20
C ARG A 188 3.66 -3.52 -10.26
N TRP A 189 4.18 -3.78 -11.46
CA TRP A 189 4.01 -2.90 -12.61
C TRP A 189 3.36 -3.65 -13.77
N GLY A 190 2.22 -3.11 -14.27
CA GLY A 190 1.46 -3.75 -15.33
C GLY A 190 0.71 -5.01 -14.89
N GLY A 191 0.14 -5.72 -15.85
CA GLY A 191 -0.68 -6.91 -15.62
C GLY A 191 -2.17 -6.66 -15.75
N THR A 192 -2.93 -7.76 -15.84
CA THR A 192 -4.39 -7.71 -16.06
C THR A 192 -5.09 -7.16 -14.82
N GLY A 193 -5.87 -6.11 -15.01
CA GLY A 193 -6.67 -5.50 -13.94
C GLY A 193 -5.94 -4.50 -13.06
N SER A 194 -4.62 -4.34 -13.25
CA SER A 194 -3.83 -3.30 -12.58
C SER A 194 -3.83 -2.00 -13.38
N TYR A 195 -3.76 -0.88 -12.70
CA TYR A 195 -3.45 0.43 -13.25
C TYR A 195 -2.75 1.26 -12.16
N HIS A 196 -1.77 2.06 -12.57
CA HIS A 196 -1.10 2.98 -11.66
C HIS A 196 -1.48 4.41 -12.01
N MET A 197 -1.66 5.23 -10.99
CA MET A 197 -2.04 6.62 -11.20
C MET A 197 -0.98 7.40 -12.01
N SER A 198 0.29 7.04 -11.84
CA SER A 198 1.41 7.60 -12.60
C SER A 198 1.38 7.32 -14.10
N GLN A 199 0.62 6.31 -14.56
CA GLN A 199 0.41 6.05 -15.99
C GLN A 199 -0.48 7.11 -16.67
N PHE A 200 -1.27 7.83 -15.88
CA PHE A 200 -2.24 8.81 -16.35
C PHE A 200 -1.77 10.27 -16.26
N GLY A 201 -0.51 10.49 -15.95
CA GLY A 201 0.07 11.83 -15.94
C GLY A 201 1.10 12.04 -14.85
N HIS A 202 2.04 12.94 -15.12
CA HIS A 202 3.02 13.33 -14.13
C HIS A 202 2.38 14.23 -13.06
N TYR A 203 2.95 14.14 -11.85
CA TYR A 203 2.58 15.05 -10.78
C TYR A 203 2.75 16.52 -11.21
N LYS A 204 1.68 17.30 -11.02
CA LYS A 204 1.71 18.76 -11.12
C LYS A 204 0.93 19.32 -9.94
N PRO A 205 1.53 20.20 -9.11
CA PRO A 205 0.87 20.75 -7.93
C PRO A 205 -0.51 21.33 -8.25
N GLY A 206 -1.51 20.97 -7.44
CA GLY A 206 -2.90 21.45 -7.59
C GLY A 206 -3.66 20.90 -8.80
N GLN A 207 -3.08 20.00 -9.57
CA GLN A 207 -3.73 19.38 -10.72
C GLN A 207 -4.01 17.89 -10.45
N ASN A 208 -5.29 17.52 -10.38
CA ASN A 208 -5.73 16.14 -10.17
C ASN A 208 -5.90 15.36 -11.49
N VAL A 209 -5.03 15.60 -12.48
CA VAL A 209 -5.16 15.01 -13.82
C VAL A 209 -5.18 13.49 -13.76
N GLY A 210 -4.19 12.87 -13.12
CA GLY A 210 -4.14 11.41 -12.99
C GLY A 210 -5.34 10.84 -12.25
N HIS A 211 -5.77 11.50 -11.16
CA HIS A 211 -6.94 11.09 -10.40
C HIS A 211 -8.22 11.09 -11.25
N ASN A 212 -8.47 12.15 -12.01
CA ASN A 212 -9.63 12.25 -12.88
C ASN A 212 -9.56 11.27 -14.06
N GLN A 213 -8.38 11.04 -14.62
CA GLN A 213 -8.21 10.08 -15.70
C GLN A 213 -8.42 8.63 -15.25
N VAL A 214 -8.00 8.27 -14.04
CA VAL A 214 -8.33 6.97 -13.43
C VAL A 214 -9.84 6.78 -13.33
N GLU A 215 -10.57 7.80 -12.92
CA GLU A 215 -12.04 7.71 -12.88
C GLU A 215 -12.64 7.40 -14.24
N THR A 216 -12.26 8.17 -15.25
CA THR A 216 -12.71 7.97 -16.63
C THR A 216 -12.34 6.56 -17.12
N PHE A 217 -11.13 6.10 -16.85
CA PHE A 217 -10.64 4.77 -17.22
C PHE A 217 -11.48 3.66 -16.58
N VAL A 218 -11.71 3.74 -15.27
CA VAL A 218 -12.50 2.75 -14.53
C VAL A 218 -13.96 2.73 -15.01
N GLN A 219 -14.57 3.91 -15.21
CA GLN A 219 -15.93 4.01 -15.73
C GLN A 219 -16.08 3.41 -17.14
N GLN A 220 -15.11 3.64 -18.02
CA GLN A 220 -15.12 3.06 -19.37
C GLN A 220 -15.00 1.53 -19.32
N ARG A 221 -14.12 0.98 -18.49
CA ARG A 221 -13.97 -0.46 -18.30
C ARG A 221 -15.22 -1.10 -17.68
N ALA A 222 -15.83 -0.42 -16.72
CA ALA A 222 -17.09 -0.86 -16.12
C ALA A 222 -18.24 -0.94 -17.17
N LYS A 223 -18.34 0.08 -18.05
CA LYS A 223 -19.32 0.07 -19.16
C LYS A 223 -19.10 -1.08 -20.15
N ARG A 224 -17.85 -1.54 -20.33
CA ARG A 224 -17.52 -2.69 -21.18
C ARG A 224 -17.67 -4.04 -20.47
N GLY A 225 -18.06 -4.04 -19.18
CA GLY A 225 -18.16 -5.27 -18.37
C GLY A 225 -16.82 -5.85 -17.93
N GLU A 226 -15.73 -5.10 -18.05
CA GLU A 226 -14.38 -5.54 -17.66
C GLU A 226 -14.10 -5.37 -16.15
N ILE A 227 -14.95 -4.63 -15.46
CA ILE A 227 -14.89 -4.42 -14.01
C ILE A 227 -16.17 -4.97 -13.37
N ARG A 228 -16.01 -5.87 -12.41
CA ARG A 228 -17.12 -6.41 -11.62
C ARG A 228 -17.82 -5.28 -10.87
N GLN A 229 -19.15 -5.26 -10.89
CA GLN A 229 -19.97 -4.28 -10.19
C GLN A 229 -20.97 -4.95 -9.23
N GLY A 230 -21.60 -4.15 -8.37
CA GLY A 230 -22.57 -4.62 -7.37
C GLY A 230 -21.89 -5.15 -6.10
N ALA A 231 -22.55 -6.07 -5.42
CA ALA A 231 -22.05 -6.74 -4.22
C ALA A 231 -20.96 -7.76 -4.60
N ILE A 232 -19.76 -7.61 -4.08
CA ILE A 232 -18.59 -8.44 -4.42
C ILE A 232 -18.05 -9.08 -3.14
N PRO A 233 -18.37 -10.36 -2.87
CA PRO A 233 -17.66 -11.14 -1.87
C PRO A 233 -16.20 -11.29 -2.32
N LEU A 234 -15.27 -10.81 -1.49
CA LEU A 234 -13.83 -10.94 -1.74
C LEU A 234 -13.36 -12.35 -1.33
N GLN A 235 -12.44 -12.89 -2.11
CA GLN A 235 -11.83 -14.20 -1.89
C GLN A 235 -10.30 -14.06 -1.89
N PRO A 236 -9.71 -13.62 -0.77
CA PRO A 236 -8.28 -13.35 -0.68
C PRO A 236 -7.44 -14.59 -1.01
N CYS A 237 -6.64 -14.49 -2.04
CA CYS A 237 -5.67 -15.52 -2.44
C CYS A 237 -4.57 -14.88 -3.30
N TRP A 238 -3.38 -15.46 -3.26
CA TRP A 238 -2.34 -15.16 -4.25
C TRP A 238 -2.54 -15.99 -5.51
N GLN A 239 -2.41 -15.37 -6.66
CA GLN A 239 -2.43 -16.07 -7.96
C GLN A 239 -1.10 -16.76 -8.27
N THR A 240 -0.02 -16.32 -7.61
CA THR A 240 1.34 -16.87 -7.74
C THR A 240 1.91 -17.04 -6.33
N ASP A 241 2.66 -18.08 -6.05
CA ASP A 241 3.44 -18.16 -4.81
C ASP A 241 4.64 -17.22 -4.90
N TYR A 242 4.45 -15.99 -4.38
CA TYR A 242 5.49 -14.95 -4.43
C TYR A 242 6.70 -15.26 -3.55
N ARG A 243 6.56 -16.10 -2.53
CA ARG A 243 7.72 -16.58 -1.73
C ARG A 243 8.61 -17.47 -2.57
N GLN A 244 8.00 -18.42 -3.27
CA GLN A 244 8.72 -19.30 -4.19
C GLN A 244 9.35 -18.51 -5.35
N LEU A 245 8.64 -17.53 -5.90
CA LEU A 245 9.13 -16.67 -6.98
C LEU A 245 10.40 -15.94 -6.56
N VAL A 246 10.39 -15.30 -5.38
CA VAL A 246 11.57 -14.60 -4.85
C VAL A 246 12.71 -15.57 -4.52
N ALA A 247 12.41 -16.71 -3.88
CA ALA A 247 13.43 -17.72 -3.56
C ALA A 247 14.12 -18.26 -4.82
N SER A 248 13.33 -18.54 -5.87
CA SER A 248 13.87 -19.00 -7.16
C SER A 248 14.73 -17.93 -7.83
N TYR A 249 14.31 -16.67 -7.79
CA TYR A 249 15.08 -15.56 -8.35
C TYR A 249 16.42 -15.38 -7.62
N LEU A 250 16.41 -15.39 -6.29
CA LEU A 250 17.64 -15.28 -5.49
C LEU A 250 18.64 -16.41 -5.79
N ALA A 251 18.16 -17.62 -6.02
CA ALA A 251 19.02 -18.74 -6.40
C ALA A 251 19.71 -18.52 -7.75
N THR A 252 19.03 -17.86 -8.72
CA THR A 252 19.61 -17.60 -10.05
C THR A 252 20.61 -16.46 -10.10
N VAL A 253 20.62 -15.55 -9.12
CA VAL A 253 21.57 -14.41 -9.10
C VAL A 253 22.73 -14.64 -8.12
N ALA A 254 22.72 -15.73 -7.37
CA ALA A 254 23.80 -16.16 -6.49
C ALA A 254 24.87 -17.02 -7.20
N ASP A 255 24.54 -17.56 -8.38
CA ASP A 255 25.42 -18.26 -9.29
C ASP A 255 26.11 -17.29 -10.27
#